data_eb99c8fe23e80f99ec6fd365b205ccbd
#
_entry.id   eb99c8fe23e80f99ec6fd365b205ccbd
#
_cell.length_a   1.000
_cell.length_b   1.000
_cell.length_c   1.000
_cell.angle_alpha   90.00
_cell.angle_beta   90.00
_cell.angle_gamma   90.00
#
_symmetry.space_group_name_H-M   'P 1'
#
loop_
_entity.id
_entity.type
_entity.pdbx_description
1 polymer ?
#
loop_
_entity_poly.entity_id
_entity_poly.type
_entity_poly.pdbx_seq_one_letter_code
_entity_poly.pdbx_strand_id
1 'polypeptide(L)'
;MNEQGYTTPLVADIHFNPKAADAAAVEVEKVRINPGNYVDKVKTFSHQEYTDEEYAAELQKIRDRFVPFLQICKEHHTAIRIGVNHGSLSDRIMSRYGDTPHGMVESCMEFLRICRDEDFPNVVISIKASNPVVMVKTVRLLVKTMEAEGMSYPLHLGVTEAGDGEDGRIKSAVGIGALLADGIGDTVRVSLTEDPEAEMPVAQKLVNYIQERQGHQPIVGELAPGYDPIACLKRKTRGVEKIGSDFLPVVISDRAQGDFEFNYEAMPDFIYIGQENPENLPDTFRLLVDAQFWKPRPNAFPYFIASEAEEMKNYESPLKFIRLTYPDLTDDILEILRKDKTVVVVLSTHRRNGLGEQRAAMHRLMKAGVDVPVILHREYNEPDIESVQLKSAADLGALLLDGFGNGIMLHDDAVPAQILDQTMFGILQAAKVRISKTEYISCPSCGRTLYDLQTTIARIKEATSHLKGLKIGIMGCIVNGPGEMADADYGYVGAGRNQISLYKGKECLVKNIPEEEAVERLVQLIKDNGDWK
;
A
#
# COMPACT_ATOMS: atom_id res chain seq x y z
N MET A 1 11.52 -32.07 13.33
CA MET A 1 10.58 -32.06 12.18
C MET A 1 10.91 -33.19 11.21
N ASN A 2 12.10 -33.28 10.67
CA ASN A 2 12.49 -34.32 9.69
C ASN A 2 12.28 -35.75 10.23
N GLU A 3 12.63 -36.03 11.48
CA GLU A 3 12.39 -37.32 12.14
C GLU A 3 10.91 -37.70 12.26
N GLN A 4 10.02 -36.71 12.20
CA GLN A 4 8.56 -36.86 12.23
C GLN A 4 7.94 -36.82 10.82
N GLY A 5 8.76 -36.79 9.78
CA GLY A 5 8.32 -36.81 8.38
C GLY A 5 7.86 -35.45 7.83
N TYR A 6 8.07 -34.34 8.53
CA TYR A 6 7.80 -32.99 8.01
C TYR A 6 8.97 -32.52 7.15
N THR A 7 8.70 -32.13 5.92
CA THR A 7 9.68 -31.65 4.93
C THR A 7 9.60 -30.16 4.65
N THR A 8 8.74 -29.42 5.37
CA THR A 8 8.60 -27.96 5.21
C THR A 8 9.87 -27.24 5.63
N PRO A 9 10.49 -26.45 4.74
CA PRO A 9 11.70 -25.72 5.08
C PRO A 9 11.46 -24.70 6.20
N LEU A 10 12.43 -24.61 7.13
CA LEU A 10 12.41 -23.64 8.21
C LEU A 10 13.21 -22.40 7.86
N VAL A 11 12.70 -21.24 8.29
CA VAL A 11 13.38 -19.95 8.14
C VAL A 11 13.58 -19.33 9.52
N ALA A 12 14.84 -19.21 9.95
CA ALA A 12 15.16 -18.49 11.18
C ALA A 12 15.20 -16.98 10.91
N ASP A 13 14.40 -16.22 11.65
CA ASP A 13 14.33 -14.74 11.54
C ASP A 13 15.17 -14.11 12.66
N ILE A 14 16.41 -13.75 12.36
CA ILE A 14 17.41 -13.30 13.32
C ILE A 14 17.53 -11.77 13.33
N HIS A 15 17.52 -11.20 14.52
CA HIS A 15 17.74 -9.78 14.78
C HIS A 15 18.79 -9.56 15.85
N PHE A 16 19.61 -8.51 15.73
CA PHE A 16 20.57 -8.01 16.72
C PHE A 16 21.67 -8.97 17.19
N ASN A 17 21.64 -10.23 16.77
CA ASN A 17 22.59 -11.23 17.26
C ASN A 17 23.21 -12.04 16.10
N PRO A 18 24.33 -11.58 15.53
CA PRO A 18 25.00 -12.32 14.44
C PRO A 18 25.43 -13.74 14.82
N LYS A 19 25.74 -14.01 16.10
CA LYS A 19 26.11 -15.37 16.54
C LYS A 19 24.92 -16.33 16.53
N ALA A 20 23.70 -15.80 16.76
CA ALA A 20 22.48 -16.60 16.60
C ALA A 20 22.22 -16.94 15.12
N ALA A 21 22.60 -16.06 14.19
CA ALA A 21 22.54 -16.36 12.77
C ALA A 21 23.50 -17.49 12.39
N ASP A 22 24.74 -17.48 12.91
CA ASP A 22 25.72 -18.57 12.70
C ASP A 22 25.17 -19.91 13.18
N ALA A 23 24.63 -19.95 14.40
CA ALA A 23 24.07 -21.18 14.98
C ALA A 23 22.84 -21.66 14.19
N ALA A 24 21.97 -20.75 13.79
CA ALA A 24 20.78 -21.10 13.01
C ALA A 24 21.13 -21.64 11.61
N ALA A 25 22.19 -21.13 10.99
CA ALA A 25 22.62 -21.55 9.65
C ALA A 25 23.01 -23.03 9.57
N VAL A 26 23.36 -23.63 10.69
CA VAL A 26 23.70 -25.06 10.77
C VAL A 26 22.46 -25.96 10.85
N GLU A 27 21.32 -25.40 11.31
CA GLU A 27 20.13 -26.17 11.69
C GLU A 27 18.92 -25.98 10.75
N VAL A 28 18.87 -24.88 9.97
CA VAL A 28 17.70 -24.52 9.15
C VAL A 28 18.07 -24.31 7.70
N GLU A 29 17.07 -24.40 6.81
CA GLU A 29 17.26 -24.25 5.36
C GLU A 29 17.48 -22.79 4.94
N LYS A 30 17.04 -21.82 5.77
CA LYS A 30 17.21 -20.39 5.47
C LYS A 30 17.36 -19.57 6.74
N VAL A 31 18.27 -18.60 6.71
CA VAL A 31 18.41 -17.59 7.77
C VAL A 31 18.08 -16.21 7.21
N ARG A 32 17.17 -15.48 7.86
CA ARG A 32 16.98 -14.06 7.57
C ARG A 32 17.85 -13.23 8.51
N ILE A 33 18.57 -12.29 7.93
CA ILE A 33 19.26 -11.22 8.65
C ILE A 33 18.66 -9.85 8.27
N ASN A 34 18.79 -8.88 9.19
CA ASN A 34 18.38 -7.51 8.94
C ASN A 34 19.63 -6.61 8.85
N PRO A 35 19.96 -6.06 7.67
CA PRO A 35 21.10 -5.17 7.47
C PRO A 35 21.22 -4.06 8.51
N GLY A 36 20.10 -3.45 8.88
CA GLY A 36 20.09 -2.31 9.80
C GLY A 36 20.45 -2.63 11.25
N ASN A 37 20.52 -3.92 11.62
CA ASN A 37 20.86 -4.34 13.00
C ASN A 37 21.72 -5.62 13.06
N TYR A 38 22.34 -6.01 11.97
CA TYR A 38 23.20 -7.20 11.93
C TYR A 38 24.58 -6.92 12.52
N VAL A 39 25.25 -5.84 12.13
CA VAL A 39 26.56 -5.40 12.63
C VAL A 39 26.48 -4.01 13.25
N ASP A 40 25.71 -3.12 12.63
CA ASP A 40 25.51 -1.75 13.09
C ASP A 40 24.86 -1.76 14.49
N LYS A 41 25.24 -0.78 15.30
CA LYS A 41 24.63 -0.60 16.63
C LYS A 41 23.13 -0.31 16.50
N VAL A 42 22.40 -0.69 17.53
CA VAL A 42 20.97 -0.37 17.63
C VAL A 42 20.75 1.14 17.39
N LYS A 43 19.75 1.47 16.58
CA LYS A 43 19.35 2.83 16.26
C LYS A 43 19.17 3.66 17.52
N THR A 44 19.96 4.71 17.67
CA THR A 44 19.93 5.63 18.82
C THR A 44 19.06 6.84 18.55
N PHE A 45 18.59 7.02 17.29
CA PHE A 45 17.93 8.23 16.79
C PHE A 45 18.77 9.52 16.95
N SER A 46 20.08 9.37 17.25
CA SER A 46 21.01 10.47 17.26
C SER A 46 21.54 10.74 15.86
N HIS A 47 21.60 12.00 15.48
CA HIS A 47 22.23 12.40 14.23
C HIS A 47 23.74 12.28 14.40
N GLN A 48 24.34 11.27 13.74
CA GLN A 48 25.78 11.12 13.63
C GLN A 48 26.19 11.39 12.19
N GLU A 49 27.08 12.33 11.97
CA GLU A 49 27.70 12.53 10.66
C GLU A 49 28.88 11.55 10.53
N TYR A 50 28.98 10.90 9.38
CA TYR A 50 30.07 10.00 9.04
C TYR A 50 30.87 10.63 7.89
N THR A 51 32.20 10.74 8.06
CA THR A 51 33.09 11.02 6.92
C THR A 51 33.12 9.83 5.97
N ASP A 52 33.66 10.01 4.76
CA ASP A 52 33.77 8.89 3.80
C ASP A 52 34.68 7.80 4.31
N GLU A 53 35.76 8.14 5.04
CA GLU A 53 36.68 7.21 5.67
C GLU A 53 36.00 6.42 6.80
N GLU A 54 35.24 7.09 7.65
CA GLU A 54 34.47 6.44 8.72
C GLU A 54 33.41 5.50 8.16
N TYR A 55 32.68 5.93 7.12
CA TYR A 55 31.69 5.11 6.44
C TYR A 55 32.34 3.86 5.82
N ALA A 56 33.46 4.00 5.13
CA ALA A 56 34.20 2.89 4.56
C ALA A 56 34.71 1.90 5.64
N ALA A 57 35.14 2.42 6.80
CA ALA A 57 35.55 1.56 7.93
C ALA A 57 34.37 0.76 8.50
N GLU A 58 33.16 1.33 8.56
CA GLU A 58 31.96 0.59 8.98
C GLU A 58 31.56 -0.48 7.95
N LEU A 59 31.67 -0.20 6.64
CA LEU A 59 31.47 -1.22 5.60
C LEU A 59 32.46 -2.37 5.72
N GLN A 60 33.72 -2.09 6.06
CA GLN A 60 34.71 -3.13 6.28
C GLN A 60 34.34 -4.02 7.48
N LYS A 61 33.83 -3.45 8.57
CA LYS A 61 33.32 -4.22 9.72
C LYS A 61 32.17 -5.14 9.34
N ILE A 62 31.25 -4.64 8.48
CA ILE A 62 30.16 -5.47 7.96
C ILE A 62 30.75 -6.64 7.19
N ARG A 63 31.68 -6.40 6.27
CA ARG A 63 32.35 -7.44 5.48
C ARG A 63 33.03 -8.47 6.39
N ASP A 64 33.84 -8.02 7.36
CA ASP A 64 34.60 -8.87 8.28
C ASP A 64 33.68 -9.80 9.09
N ARG A 65 32.46 -9.36 9.40
CA ARG A 65 31.50 -10.18 10.14
C ARG A 65 30.61 -11.04 9.22
N PHE A 66 30.26 -10.54 8.04
CA PHE A 66 29.34 -11.21 7.15
C PHE A 66 29.99 -12.33 6.32
N VAL A 67 31.23 -12.16 5.88
CA VAL A 67 31.94 -13.19 5.10
C VAL A 67 32.07 -14.52 5.85
N PRO A 68 32.47 -14.58 7.12
CA PRO A 68 32.46 -15.83 7.88
C PRO A 68 31.10 -16.52 7.96
N PHE A 69 30.01 -15.74 8.08
CA PHE A 69 28.66 -16.26 8.06
C PHE A 69 28.29 -16.86 6.69
N LEU A 70 28.69 -16.20 5.59
CA LEU A 70 28.53 -16.74 4.24
C LEU A 70 29.22 -18.09 4.06
N GLN A 71 30.41 -18.27 4.66
CA GLN A 71 31.13 -19.55 4.61
C GLN A 71 30.35 -20.66 5.32
N ILE A 72 29.81 -20.39 6.53
CA ILE A 72 28.94 -21.35 7.23
C ILE A 72 27.73 -21.70 6.35
N CYS A 73 27.08 -20.72 5.73
CA CYS A 73 25.94 -20.95 4.86
C CYS A 73 26.32 -21.79 3.61
N LYS A 74 27.52 -21.59 3.04
CA LYS A 74 28.03 -22.43 1.94
C LYS A 74 28.21 -23.88 2.38
N GLU A 75 28.85 -24.10 3.52
CA GLU A 75 29.14 -25.43 4.08
C GLU A 75 27.87 -26.22 4.38
N HIS A 76 26.84 -25.55 4.87
CA HIS A 76 25.55 -26.17 5.25
C HIS A 76 24.45 -26.06 4.19
N HIS A 77 24.73 -25.50 3.00
CA HIS A 77 23.78 -25.27 1.92
C HIS A 77 22.58 -24.41 2.34
N THR A 78 22.78 -23.50 3.29
CA THR A 78 21.74 -22.63 3.86
C THR A 78 21.56 -21.39 3.01
N ALA A 79 20.35 -21.09 2.60
CA ALA A 79 20.01 -19.85 1.91
C ALA A 79 19.96 -18.67 2.89
N ILE A 80 20.17 -17.46 2.37
CA ILE A 80 20.07 -16.23 3.17
C ILE A 80 18.93 -15.37 2.64
N ARG A 81 18.14 -14.78 3.55
CA ARG A 81 17.26 -13.67 3.21
C ARG A 81 17.80 -12.37 3.79
N ILE A 82 18.18 -11.45 2.91
CA ILE A 82 18.53 -10.07 3.29
C ILE A 82 17.23 -9.29 3.40
N GLY A 83 16.84 -8.99 4.65
CA GLY A 83 15.52 -8.45 4.96
C GLY A 83 15.59 -7.05 5.55
N VAL A 84 15.41 -6.02 4.71
CA VAL A 84 15.37 -4.61 5.12
C VAL A 84 13.96 -4.21 5.51
N ASN A 85 13.82 -3.58 6.68
CA ASN A 85 12.59 -2.95 7.13
C ASN A 85 12.81 -1.44 7.26
N HIS A 86 11.86 -0.63 6.81
CA HIS A 86 11.90 0.83 6.86
C HIS A 86 12.22 1.35 8.28
N GLY A 87 11.51 0.83 9.29
CA GLY A 87 11.69 1.24 10.68
C GLY A 87 13.01 0.85 11.34
N SER A 88 13.85 0.01 10.70
CA SER A 88 15.09 -0.53 11.31
C SER A 88 16.36 -0.20 10.53
N LEU A 89 16.39 0.86 9.74
CA LEU A 89 17.61 1.34 9.10
C LEU A 89 18.64 1.76 10.15
N SER A 90 19.93 1.49 9.90
CA SER A 90 21.01 1.89 10.79
C SER A 90 21.22 3.41 10.81
N ASP A 91 21.77 3.94 11.92
CA ASP A 91 22.09 5.38 12.02
C ASP A 91 23.05 5.84 10.93
N ARG A 92 23.94 4.97 10.47
CA ARG A 92 24.89 5.21 9.36
C ARG A 92 24.16 5.43 8.03
N ILE A 93 23.20 4.57 7.69
CA ILE A 93 22.36 4.72 6.50
C ILE A 93 21.47 5.97 6.62
N MET A 94 20.87 6.18 7.78
CA MET A 94 20.02 7.35 8.05
C MET A 94 20.78 8.67 7.90
N SER A 95 22.02 8.71 8.36
CA SER A 95 22.87 9.90 8.27
C SER A 95 23.23 10.25 6.82
N ARG A 96 23.53 9.26 5.98
CA ARG A 96 24.00 9.49 4.62
C ARG A 96 22.90 9.58 3.58
N TYR A 97 21.84 8.76 3.70
CA TYR A 97 20.79 8.61 2.69
C TYR A 97 19.40 9.02 3.20
N GLY A 98 19.25 9.25 4.51
CA GLY A 98 17.98 9.56 5.15
C GLY A 98 17.02 8.37 5.24
N ASP A 99 15.83 8.66 5.78
CA ASP A 99 14.70 7.72 5.87
C ASP A 99 13.95 7.70 4.53
N THR A 100 14.56 7.15 3.51
CA THR A 100 14.12 7.25 2.12
C THR A 100 14.17 5.90 1.41
N PRO A 101 13.44 5.73 0.30
CA PRO A 101 13.61 4.56 -0.57
C PRO A 101 15.06 4.29 -0.97
N HIS A 102 15.85 5.34 -1.22
CA HIS A 102 17.27 5.21 -1.55
C HIS A 102 18.09 4.65 -0.39
N GLY A 103 17.83 5.10 0.84
CA GLY A 103 18.50 4.55 2.05
C GLY A 103 18.16 3.08 2.27
N MET A 104 16.91 2.68 2.04
CA MET A 104 16.52 1.27 2.12
C MET A 104 17.22 0.41 1.06
N VAL A 105 17.30 0.90 -0.18
CA VAL A 105 18.01 0.23 -1.28
C VAL A 105 19.47 0.07 -0.95
N GLU A 106 20.16 1.13 -0.54
CA GLU A 106 21.59 1.07 -0.24
C GLU A 106 21.90 0.15 0.94
N SER A 107 21.07 0.16 1.99
CA SER A 107 21.16 -0.78 3.11
C SER A 107 21.13 -2.25 2.65
N CYS A 108 20.38 -2.56 1.59
CA CYS A 108 20.34 -3.88 0.97
C CYS A 108 21.58 -4.14 0.09
N MET A 109 21.89 -3.18 -0.78
CA MET A 109 22.93 -3.30 -1.80
C MET A 109 24.34 -3.51 -1.21
N GLU A 110 24.62 -2.91 -0.05
CA GLU A 110 25.89 -3.14 0.67
C GLU A 110 26.13 -4.62 0.94
N PHE A 111 25.10 -5.36 1.38
CA PHE A 111 25.19 -6.80 1.62
C PHE A 111 25.18 -7.61 0.32
N LEU A 112 24.41 -7.20 -0.69
CA LEU A 112 24.37 -7.88 -1.98
C LEU A 112 25.71 -7.82 -2.72
N ARG A 113 26.39 -6.68 -2.66
CA ARG A 113 27.74 -6.54 -3.22
C ARG A 113 28.72 -7.51 -2.58
N ILE A 114 28.65 -7.71 -1.25
CA ILE A 114 29.47 -8.70 -0.55
C ILE A 114 29.10 -10.12 -1.02
N CYS A 115 27.81 -10.46 -1.13
CA CYS A 115 27.38 -11.77 -1.62
C CYS A 115 27.91 -12.04 -3.03
N ARG A 116 27.85 -11.05 -3.93
CA ARG A 116 28.40 -11.15 -5.28
C ARG A 116 29.92 -11.37 -5.25
N ASP A 117 30.65 -10.55 -4.48
CA ASP A 117 32.11 -10.61 -4.38
C ASP A 117 32.59 -11.96 -3.81
N GLU A 118 31.80 -12.56 -2.93
CA GLU A 118 32.09 -13.88 -2.32
C GLU A 118 31.51 -15.06 -3.09
N ASP A 119 30.93 -14.82 -4.29
CA ASP A 119 30.27 -15.86 -5.10
C ASP A 119 29.24 -16.68 -4.30
N PHE A 120 28.29 -15.95 -3.66
CA PHE A 120 27.19 -16.53 -2.89
C PHE A 120 25.83 -16.23 -3.55
N PRO A 121 25.29 -17.15 -4.38
CA PRO A 121 24.06 -16.90 -5.14
C PRO A 121 22.76 -17.21 -4.37
N ASN A 122 22.81 -17.96 -3.26
CA ASN A 122 21.62 -18.42 -2.53
C ASN A 122 21.01 -17.32 -1.65
N VAL A 123 20.62 -16.22 -2.29
CA VAL A 123 20.08 -15.02 -1.63
C VAL A 123 18.63 -14.79 -2.05
N VAL A 124 17.78 -14.46 -1.09
CA VAL A 124 16.44 -13.88 -1.27
C VAL A 124 16.45 -12.49 -0.65
N ILE A 125 15.76 -11.56 -1.24
CA ILE A 125 15.67 -10.18 -0.73
C ILE A 125 14.26 -9.89 -0.26
N SER A 126 14.11 -9.18 0.86
CA SER A 126 12.83 -8.57 1.22
C SER A 126 13.02 -7.11 1.63
N ILE A 127 12.21 -6.26 1.03
CA ILE A 127 12.06 -4.86 1.43
C ILE A 127 10.63 -4.71 1.97
N LYS A 128 10.50 -4.24 3.20
CA LYS A 128 9.21 -4.11 3.86
C LYS A 128 9.05 -2.74 4.51
N ALA A 129 7.84 -2.20 4.41
CA ALA A 129 7.41 -0.99 5.08
C ALA A 129 5.92 -1.12 5.43
N SER A 130 5.47 -0.39 6.44
CA SER A 130 4.05 -0.25 6.78
C SER A 130 3.30 0.66 5.80
N ASN A 131 4.04 1.52 5.10
CA ASN A 131 3.53 2.39 4.05
C ASN A 131 3.70 1.74 2.66
N PRO A 132 2.60 1.35 1.96
CA PRO A 132 2.67 0.72 0.64
C PRO A 132 3.39 1.57 -0.41
N VAL A 133 3.25 2.91 -0.36
CA VAL A 133 3.92 3.83 -1.30
C VAL A 133 5.44 3.72 -1.17
N VAL A 134 5.95 3.74 0.06
CA VAL A 134 7.39 3.60 0.34
C VAL A 134 7.88 2.22 -0.12
N MET A 135 7.14 1.17 0.22
CA MET A 135 7.50 -0.21 -0.14
C MET A 135 7.59 -0.40 -1.65
N VAL A 136 6.56 0.02 -2.41
CA VAL A 136 6.53 -0.14 -3.87
C VAL A 136 7.63 0.66 -4.56
N LYS A 137 7.82 1.94 -4.18
CA LYS A 137 8.90 2.77 -4.71
C LYS A 137 10.27 2.17 -4.44
N THR A 138 10.49 1.67 -3.22
CA THR A 138 11.78 1.08 -2.83
C THR A 138 12.07 -0.18 -3.61
N VAL A 139 11.09 -1.07 -3.78
CA VAL A 139 11.28 -2.33 -4.52
C VAL A 139 11.54 -2.06 -6.00
N ARG A 140 10.78 -1.15 -6.64
CA ARG A 140 11.04 -0.73 -8.03
C ARG A 140 12.44 -0.14 -8.20
N LEU A 141 12.88 0.70 -7.25
CA LEU A 141 14.22 1.28 -7.26
C LEU A 141 15.30 0.20 -7.05
N LEU A 142 15.06 -0.75 -6.15
CA LEU A 142 15.98 -1.87 -5.92
C LEU A 142 16.18 -2.72 -7.16
N VAL A 143 15.10 -3.09 -7.87
CA VAL A 143 15.18 -3.86 -9.12
C VAL A 143 16.04 -3.12 -10.13
N LYS A 144 15.76 -1.83 -10.36
CA LYS A 144 16.55 -0.99 -11.28
C LYS A 144 18.03 -0.92 -10.88
N THR A 145 18.31 -0.81 -9.58
CA THR A 145 19.70 -0.72 -9.08
C THR A 145 20.43 -2.06 -9.23
N MET A 146 19.76 -3.17 -8.91
CA MET A 146 20.33 -4.52 -9.11
C MET A 146 20.65 -4.78 -10.59
N GLU A 147 19.72 -4.46 -11.49
CA GLU A 147 19.92 -4.63 -12.94
C GLU A 147 21.12 -3.79 -13.43
N ALA A 148 21.24 -2.55 -12.97
CA ALA A 148 22.37 -1.68 -13.32
C ALA A 148 23.73 -2.23 -12.84
N GLU A 149 23.75 -3.02 -11.75
CA GLU A 149 24.96 -3.67 -11.21
C GLU A 149 25.10 -5.14 -11.64
N GLY A 150 24.25 -5.62 -12.56
CA GLY A 150 24.30 -6.98 -13.10
C GLY A 150 23.85 -8.06 -12.12
N MET A 151 22.98 -7.73 -11.17
CA MET A 151 22.43 -8.64 -10.17
C MET A 151 20.95 -8.95 -10.46
N SER A 152 20.55 -10.19 -10.14
CA SER A 152 19.16 -10.65 -10.21
C SER A 152 18.93 -11.69 -9.12
N TYR A 153 18.27 -11.27 -8.04
CA TYR A 153 17.94 -12.12 -6.91
C TYR A 153 16.44 -12.18 -6.68
N PRO A 154 15.90 -13.33 -6.22
CA PRO A 154 14.48 -13.47 -5.88
C PRO A 154 14.02 -12.47 -4.83
N LEU A 155 12.79 -11.97 -5.01
CA LEU A 155 12.17 -10.98 -4.15
C LEU A 155 11.01 -11.56 -3.34
N HIS A 156 11.03 -11.31 -2.03
CA HIS A 156 9.97 -11.66 -1.09
C HIS A 156 9.21 -10.39 -0.69
N LEU A 157 8.01 -10.23 -1.21
CA LEU A 157 7.19 -9.03 -1.03
C LEU A 157 6.37 -9.08 0.26
N GLY A 158 6.12 -7.94 0.85
CA GLY A 158 5.20 -7.83 1.99
C GLY A 158 5.07 -6.41 2.52
N VAL A 159 3.86 -6.05 2.93
CA VAL A 159 3.58 -4.86 3.73
C VAL A 159 3.62 -5.28 5.19
N THR A 160 4.42 -4.62 6.03
CA THR A 160 4.47 -4.90 7.47
C THR A 160 3.43 -4.08 8.22
N GLU A 161 3.03 -4.57 9.39
CA GLU A 161 2.11 -3.87 10.28
C GLU A 161 0.86 -3.36 9.53
N ALA A 162 0.32 -4.21 8.64
CA ALA A 162 -0.79 -3.82 7.78
C ALA A 162 -2.10 -3.59 8.56
N GLY A 163 -2.23 -4.18 9.73
CA GLY A 163 -3.41 -4.09 10.57
C GLY A 163 -4.26 -5.36 10.50
N ASP A 164 -5.49 -5.26 10.94
CA ASP A 164 -6.49 -6.33 11.00
C ASP A 164 -7.65 -6.06 10.04
N GLY A 165 -8.51 -7.06 9.85
CA GLY A 165 -9.74 -6.97 9.08
C GLY A 165 -9.54 -6.50 7.64
N GLU A 166 -10.43 -5.62 7.18
CA GLU A 166 -10.37 -5.08 5.82
C GLU A 166 -9.14 -4.22 5.57
N ASP A 167 -8.72 -3.42 6.57
CA ASP A 167 -7.58 -2.49 6.42
C ASP A 167 -6.28 -3.24 6.13
N GLY A 168 -6.04 -4.35 6.85
CA GLY A 168 -4.86 -5.19 6.62
C GLY A 168 -4.85 -5.84 5.24
N ARG A 169 -6.02 -6.32 4.80
CA ARG A 169 -6.21 -6.95 3.48
C ARG A 169 -6.02 -5.94 2.35
N ILE A 170 -6.70 -4.81 2.41
CA ILE A 170 -6.62 -3.74 1.41
C ILE A 170 -5.18 -3.21 1.33
N LYS A 171 -4.54 -2.91 2.45
CA LYS A 171 -3.17 -2.38 2.49
C LYS A 171 -2.16 -3.36 1.90
N SER A 172 -2.30 -4.65 2.23
CA SER A 172 -1.47 -5.72 1.65
C SER A 172 -1.68 -5.86 0.15
N ALA A 173 -2.94 -5.85 -0.31
CA ALA A 173 -3.27 -5.98 -1.73
C ALA A 173 -2.79 -4.78 -2.56
N VAL A 174 -2.91 -3.55 -2.04
CA VAL A 174 -2.38 -2.34 -2.69
C VAL A 174 -0.87 -2.46 -2.92
N GLY A 175 -0.11 -2.81 -1.88
CA GLY A 175 1.34 -2.86 -1.99
C GLY A 175 1.86 -4.06 -2.76
N ILE A 176 1.45 -5.27 -2.39
CA ILE A 176 1.89 -6.52 -3.02
C ILE A 176 1.34 -6.63 -4.44
N GLY A 177 0.04 -6.32 -4.62
CA GLY A 177 -0.64 -6.40 -5.92
C GLY A 177 -0.03 -5.49 -6.97
N ALA A 178 0.40 -4.28 -6.61
CA ALA A 178 1.07 -3.37 -7.53
C ALA A 178 2.38 -3.95 -8.09
N LEU A 179 3.21 -4.55 -7.23
CA LEU A 179 4.48 -5.15 -7.63
C LEU A 179 4.29 -6.44 -8.42
N LEU A 180 3.39 -7.31 -8.00
CA LEU A 180 3.05 -8.53 -8.77
C LEU A 180 2.51 -8.18 -10.15
N ALA A 181 1.73 -7.10 -10.28
CA ALA A 181 1.24 -6.62 -11.57
C ALA A 181 2.36 -6.03 -12.47
N ASP A 182 3.47 -5.60 -11.88
CA ASP A 182 4.69 -5.21 -12.59
C ASP A 182 5.56 -6.41 -13.00
N GLY A 183 5.17 -7.64 -12.61
CA GLY A 183 5.99 -8.84 -12.80
C GLY A 183 7.12 -8.97 -11.77
N ILE A 184 7.05 -8.25 -10.67
CA ILE A 184 8.06 -8.23 -9.59
C ILE A 184 7.55 -9.04 -8.39
N GLY A 185 8.35 -10.01 -7.93
CA GLY A 185 8.09 -10.80 -6.75
C GLY A 185 7.99 -12.30 -7.02
N ASP A 186 8.69 -13.08 -6.22
CA ASP A 186 8.78 -14.55 -6.32
C ASP A 186 8.01 -15.23 -5.18
N THR A 187 7.97 -14.59 -4.03
CA THR A 187 7.17 -15.01 -2.87
C THR A 187 6.53 -13.81 -2.20
N VAL A 188 5.43 -14.04 -1.48
CA VAL A 188 4.70 -12.98 -0.77
C VAL A 188 4.47 -13.35 0.70
N ARG A 189 4.33 -12.34 1.55
CA ARG A 189 3.84 -12.43 2.90
C ARG A 189 2.77 -11.39 3.13
N VAL A 190 1.58 -11.83 3.47
CA VAL A 190 0.55 -10.98 4.09
C VAL A 190 0.85 -10.92 5.59
N SER A 191 0.61 -9.79 6.23
CA SER A 191 0.90 -9.56 7.64
C SER A 191 -0.34 -8.95 8.30
N LEU A 192 -1.12 -9.78 8.99
CA LEU A 192 -2.36 -9.39 9.64
C LEU A 192 -2.21 -9.47 11.15
N THR A 193 -2.92 -8.60 11.87
CA THR A 193 -3.04 -8.69 13.33
C THR A 193 -4.21 -9.60 13.69
N GLU A 194 -4.15 -10.82 13.19
CA GLU A 194 -5.11 -11.91 13.35
C GLU A 194 -4.35 -13.20 13.67
N ASP A 195 -5.05 -14.32 13.79
CA ASP A 195 -4.38 -15.61 13.92
C ASP A 195 -3.55 -15.91 12.66
N PRO A 196 -2.35 -16.50 12.79
CA PRO A 196 -1.44 -16.69 11.66
C PRO A 196 -2.03 -17.44 10.47
N GLU A 197 -2.98 -18.33 10.72
CA GLU A 197 -3.69 -19.11 9.70
C GLU A 197 -4.51 -18.23 8.76
N ALA A 198 -4.97 -17.05 9.20
CA ALA A 198 -5.73 -16.11 8.38
C ALA A 198 -4.89 -15.48 7.25
N GLU A 199 -3.57 -15.41 7.38
CA GLU A 199 -2.68 -14.82 6.38
C GLU A 199 -2.63 -15.62 5.08
N MET A 200 -2.63 -16.98 5.17
CA MET A 200 -2.44 -17.86 4.02
C MET A 200 -3.56 -17.77 2.98
N PRO A 201 -4.85 -17.84 3.32
CA PRO A 201 -5.93 -17.69 2.34
C PRO A 201 -5.90 -16.35 1.62
N VAL A 202 -5.61 -15.25 2.33
CA VAL A 202 -5.52 -13.91 1.76
C VAL A 202 -4.36 -13.81 0.76
N ALA A 203 -3.18 -14.32 1.14
CA ALA A 203 -2.01 -14.36 0.26
C ALA A 203 -2.31 -15.20 -1.00
N GLN A 204 -2.94 -16.36 -0.85
CA GLN A 204 -3.27 -17.26 -1.96
C GLN A 204 -4.29 -16.63 -2.92
N LYS A 205 -5.36 -16.01 -2.39
CA LYS A 205 -6.34 -15.30 -3.22
C LYS A 205 -5.68 -14.20 -4.05
N LEU A 206 -4.81 -13.40 -3.44
CA LEU A 206 -4.11 -12.31 -4.13
C LEU A 206 -3.19 -12.85 -5.25
N VAL A 207 -2.39 -13.89 -4.98
CA VAL A 207 -1.50 -14.51 -5.96
C VAL A 207 -2.32 -15.14 -7.10
N ASN A 208 -3.37 -15.88 -6.79
CA ASN A 208 -4.26 -16.50 -7.78
C ASN A 208 -4.86 -15.44 -8.70
N TYR A 209 -5.33 -14.34 -8.16
CA TYR A 209 -5.89 -13.23 -8.95
C TYR A 209 -4.90 -12.69 -9.98
N ILE A 210 -3.64 -12.52 -9.61
CA ILE A 210 -2.62 -12.09 -10.55
C ILE A 210 -2.32 -13.18 -11.60
N GLN A 211 -2.29 -14.46 -11.19
CA GLN A 211 -2.07 -15.58 -12.10
C GLN A 211 -3.23 -15.78 -13.07
N GLU A 212 -4.47 -15.50 -12.68
CA GLU A 212 -5.65 -15.53 -13.55
C GLU A 212 -5.50 -14.62 -14.78
N ARG A 213 -4.64 -13.62 -14.74
CA ARG A 213 -4.35 -12.74 -15.88
C ARG A 213 -3.48 -13.40 -16.96
N GLN A 214 -2.86 -14.54 -16.67
CA GLN A 214 -2.00 -15.25 -17.65
C GLN A 214 -2.78 -15.57 -18.93
N GLY A 215 -2.11 -15.41 -20.06
CA GLY A 215 -2.72 -15.65 -21.38
C GLY A 215 -3.75 -14.60 -21.81
N HIS A 216 -3.80 -13.41 -21.13
CA HIS A 216 -4.59 -12.30 -21.63
C HIS A 216 -4.12 -11.84 -23.02
N GLN A 217 -5.04 -11.28 -23.82
CA GLN A 217 -4.66 -10.70 -25.11
C GLN A 217 -3.69 -9.52 -24.89
N PRO A 218 -2.66 -9.38 -25.75
CA PRO A 218 -1.71 -8.28 -25.66
C PRO A 218 -2.42 -6.92 -25.64
N ILE A 219 -1.92 -6.03 -24.79
CA ILE A 219 -2.36 -4.64 -24.71
C ILE A 219 -1.28 -3.81 -25.38
N VAL A 220 -1.61 -3.23 -26.52
CA VAL A 220 -0.68 -2.35 -27.24
C VAL A 220 -0.72 -0.98 -26.58
N GLY A 221 0.36 -0.58 -25.95
CA GLY A 221 0.50 0.72 -25.30
C GLY A 221 1.96 1.15 -25.27
N GLU A 222 2.19 2.43 -25.10
CA GLU A 222 3.54 3.01 -24.98
C GLU A 222 3.60 3.94 -23.79
N LEU A 223 4.72 3.94 -23.08
CA LEU A 223 4.97 4.87 -22.00
C LEU A 223 4.91 6.33 -22.49
N ALA A 224 4.28 7.18 -21.72
CA ALA A 224 4.29 8.62 -21.99
C ALA A 224 5.70 9.19 -21.76
N PRO A 225 6.17 10.11 -22.59
CA PRO A 225 7.46 10.76 -22.42
C PRO A 225 7.58 11.40 -21.04
N GLY A 226 8.71 11.17 -20.36
CA GLY A 226 9.00 11.76 -19.05
C GLY A 226 8.28 11.09 -17.87
N TYR A 227 7.51 10.03 -18.09
CA TYR A 227 6.95 9.25 -16.99
C TYR A 227 8.03 8.39 -16.32
N ASP A 228 8.14 8.49 -14.99
CA ASP A 228 9.04 7.68 -14.17
C ASP A 228 8.21 6.79 -13.22
N PRO A 229 8.20 5.47 -13.43
CA PRO A 229 7.42 4.54 -12.61
C PRO A 229 7.93 4.40 -11.16
N ILE A 230 9.14 4.91 -10.87
CA ILE A 230 9.69 4.92 -9.51
C ILE A 230 9.27 6.19 -8.76
N ALA A 231 9.34 7.34 -9.42
CA ALA A 231 8.93 8.61 -8.83
C ALA A 231 7.43 8.62 -8.52
N CYS A 232 6.60 7.98 -9.35
CA CYS A 232 5.15 7.86 -9.17
C CYS A 232 4.50 9.24 -8.88
N LEU A 233 4.80 10.22 -9.71
CA LEU A 233 4.27 11.56 -9.56
C LEU A 233 2.82 11.60 -10.03
N LYS A 234 1.96 12.25 -9.24
CA LYS A 234 0.56 12.47 -9.60
C LYS A 234 0.47 13.13 -10.98
N ARG A 235 -0.31 12.51 -11.89
CA ARG A 235 -0.61 13.07 -13.20
C ARG A 235 -1.29 14.43 -13.03
N LYS A 236 -0.77 15.46 -13.70
CA LYS A 236 -1.38 16.79 -13.71
C LYS A 236 -2.65 16.79 -14.54
N THR A 237 -3.73 17.27 -13.97
CA THR A 237 -5.03 17.42 -14.63
C THR A 237 -5.60 18.80 -14.38
N ARG A 238 -6.50 19.25 -15.26
CA ARG A 238 -7.32 20.42 -14.96
C ARG A 238 -8.28 20.11 -13.82
N GLY A 239 -8.80 21.14 -13.17
CA GLY A 239 -9.91 21.01 -12.23
C GLY A 239 -11.24 21.14 -12.94
N VAL A 240 -12.20 20.26 -12.65
CA VAL A 240 -13.60 20.36 -13.08
C VAL A 240 -14.44 20.25 -11.81
N GLU A 241 -15.08 21.34 -11.42
CA GLU A 241 -15.71 21.44 -10.10
C GLU A 241 -14.69 21.10 -8.99
N LYS A 242 -14.91 20.05 -8.22
CA LYS A 242 -13.99 19.58 -7.17
C LYS A 242 -13.25 18.28 -7.56
N ILE A 243 -13.09 18.01 -8.85
CA ILE A 243 -12.41 16.80 -9.38
C ILE A 243 -11.17 17.22 -10.17
N GLY A 244 -10.05 16.55 -9.99
CA GLY A 244 -8.80 16.86 -10.68
C GLY A 244 -7.96 17.92 -9.96
N SER A 245 -6.98 18.52 -10.67
CA SER A 245 -6.01 19.47 -10.09
C SER A 245 -5.44 18.97 -8.76
N ASP A 246 -5.44 19.80 -7.73
CA ASP A 246 -4.95 19.49 -6.38
C ASP A 246 -6.04 18.97 -5.43
N PHE A 247 -7.27 18.80 -5.93
CA PHE A 247 -8.33 18.21 -5.12
C PHE A 247 -8.04 16.75 -4.76
N LEU A 248 -8.59 16.32 -3.62
CA LEU A 248 -8.54 14.93 -3.21
C LEU A 248 -9.33 14.06 -4.20
N PRO A 249 -8.88 12.81 -4.44
CA PRO A 249 -9.64 11.87 -5.26
C PRO A 249 -11.04 11.64 -4.69
N VAL A 250 -12.05 11.65 -5.57
CA VAL A 250 -13.44 11.45 -5.19
C VAL A 250 -13.84 9.97 -5.20
N VAL A 251 -14.89 9.66 -4.44
CA VAL A 251 -15.56 8.35 -4.44
C VAL A 251 -16.91 8.51 -5.11
N ILE A 252 -17.17 7.71 -6.15
CA ILE A 252 -18.47 7.61 -6.80
C ILE A 252 -19.10 6.28 -6.42
N SER A 253 -20.23 6.32 -5.73
CA SER A 253 -21.02 5.16 -5.37
C SER A 253 -21.96 4.77 -6.50
N ASP A 254 -21.95 3.50 -6.92
CA ASP A 254 -22.92 2.98 -7.87
C ASP A 254 -24.19 2.52 -7.13
N ARG A 255 -25.29 3.19 -7.40
CA ARG A 255 -26.63 2.93 -6.84
C ARG A 255 -27.68 2.72 -7.92
N ALA A 256 -27.27 2.39 -9.14
CA ALA A 256 -28.16 2.20 -10.28
C ALA A 256 -29.20 1.08 -10.06
N GLN A 257 -28.95 0.18 -9.11
CA GLN A 257 -29.89 -0.89 -8.73
C GLN A 257 -30.88 -0.51 -7.60
N GLY A 258 -30.84 0.75 -7.12
CA GLY A 258 -31.83 1.28 -6.17
C GLY A 258 -31.52 1.07 -4.68
N ASP A 259 -30.31 0.62 -4.32
CA ASP A 259 -29.86 0.59 -2.93
C ASP A 259 -29.41 1.97 -2.47
N PHE A 260 -30.19 2.64 -1.64
CA PHE A 260 -29.92 3.98 -1.11
C PHE A 260 -29.63 3.98 0.40
N GLU A 261 -29.12 2.86 0.93
CA GLU A 261 -28.56 2.82 2.27
C GLU A 261 -27.11 3.33 2.26
N PHE A 262 -26.79 4.27 3.13
CA PHE A 262 -25.47 4.89 3.22
C PHE A 262 -24.85 4.74 4.59
N ASN A 263 -23.53 4.49 4.61
CA ASN A 263 -22.75 4.64 5.81
C ASN A 263 -22.27 6.10 5.91
N TYR A 264 -22.84 6.85 6.86
CA TYR A 264 -22.53 8.27 7.04
C TYR A 264 -21.08 8.56 7.48
N GLU A 265 -20.34 7.56 7.92
CA GLU A 265 -18.91 7.71 8.23
C GLU A 265 -18.05 7.69 6.95
N ALA A 266 -18.55 7.06 5.88
CA ALA A 266 -17.88 6.91 4.59
C ALA A 266 -18.80 7.34 3.44
N MET A 267 -19.31 8.58 3.51
CA MET A 267 -20.20 9.13 2.50
C MET A 267 -19.48 9.38 1.17
N PRO A 268 -19.96 8.81 0.05
CA PRO A 268 -19.43 9.07 -1.27
C PRO A 268 -19.61 10.54 -1.67
N ASP A 269 -18.73 11.04 -2.55
CA ASP A 269 -18.80 12.40 -3.07
C ASP A 269 -19.86 12.56 -4.17
N PHE A 270 -20.10 11.49 -4.93
CA PHE A 270 -21.11 11.39 -5.97
C PHE A 270 -21.82 10.05 -5.92
N ILE A 271 -23.05 10.02 -6.42
CA ILE A 271 -23.90 8.83 -6.49
C ILE A 271 -24.37 8.65 -7.92
N TYR A 272 -23.99 7.55 -8.55
CA TYR A 272 -24.51 7.17 -9.85
C TYR A 272 -25.85 6.42 -9.66
N ILE A 273 -26.91 6.97 -10.22
CA ILE A 273 -28.28 6.47 -10.10
C ILE A 273 -28.83 5.91 -11.43
N GLY A 274 -28.04 5.95 -12.50
CA GLY A 274 -28.48 5.45 -13.81
C GLY A 274 -29.75 6.16 -14.29
N GLN A 275 -30.80 5.37 -14.41
CA GLN A 275 -32.12 5.84 -14.85
C GLN A 275 -33.04 6.21 -13.67
N GLU A 276 -32.70 5.77 -12.48
CA GLU A 276 -33.48 6.00 -11.28
C GLU A 276 -33.56 7.50 -10.96
N ASN A 277 -34.73 7.92 -10.51
CA ASN A 277 -34.95 9.26 -9.98
C ASN A 277 -35.62 9.14 -8.61
N PRO A 278 -34.89 8.73 -7.58
CA PRO A 278 -35.47 8.54 -6.26
C PRO A 278 -36.01 9.87 -5.73
N GLU A 279 -37.30 9.90 -5.39
CA GLU A 279 -38.01 11.11 -4.94
C GLU A 279 -37.53 11.62 -3.57
N ASN A 280 -36.74 10.81 -2.83
CA ASN A 280 -36.41 11.07 -1.41
C ASN A 280 -34.93 11.24 -1.12
N LEU A 281 -34.03 11.41 -2.11
CA LEU A 281 -32.64 11.71 -1.83
C LEU A 281 -32.45 13.17 -1.40
N PRO A 282 -31.64 13.42 -0.35
CA PRO A 282 -31.34 14.80 0.05
C PRO A 282 -30.73 15.63 -1.09
N ASP A 283 -31.10 16.88 -1.20
CA ASP A 283 -30.56 17.83 -2.20
C ASP A 283 -29.03 18.06 -2.04
N THR A 284 -28.47 17.66 -0.93
CA THR A 284 -27.02 17.70 -0.69
C THR A 284 -26.24 16.66 -1.49
N PHE A 285 -26.89 15.61 -1.99
CA PHE A 285 -26.26 14.56 -2.77
C PHE A 285 -26.01 15.03 -4.21
N ARG A 286 -24.82 14.70 -4.71
CA ARG A 286 -24.42 14.99 -6.09
C ARG A 286 -24.65 13.75 -6.95
N LEU A 287 -25.58 13.85 -7.89
CA LEU A 287 -26.11 12.70 -8.61
C LEU A 287 -25.54 12.63 -10.03
N LEU A 288 -25.21 11.43 -10.48
CA LEU A 288 -24.89 11.13 -11.88
C LEU A 288 -26.07 10.39 -12.49
N VAL A 289 -26.62 10.92 -13.57
CA VAL A 289 -27.82 10.43 -14.25
C VAL A 289 -27.48 10.16 -15.70
N ASP A 290 -27.87 9.02 -16.24
CA ASP A 290 -27.70 8.73 -17.67
C ASP A 290 -28.22 9.88 -18.53
N ALA A 291 -27.45 10.30 -19.53
CA ALA A 291 -27.68 11.53 -20.26
C ALA A 291 -29.10 11.63 -20.86
N GLN A 292 -29.64 10.51 -21.34
CA GLN A 292 -31.00 10.45 -21.92
C GLN A 292 -32.11 10.69 -20.88
N PHE A 293 -31.89 10.50 -19.59
CA PHE A 293 -32.84 10.73 -18.50
C PHE A 293 -32.53 11.98 -17.69
N TRP A 294 -31.37 12.58 -17.93
CA TRP A 294 -30.93 13.76 -17.19
C TRP A 294 -31.79 14.99 -17.47
N LYS A 295 -32.09 15.71 -16.42
CA LYS A 295 -32.74 17.02 -16.47
C LYS A 295 -31.90 18.04 -15.71
N PRO A 296 -31.80 19.30 -16.21
CA PRO A 296 -31.03 20.34 -15.53
C PRO A 296 -31.52 20.58 -14.10
N ARG A 297 -30.63 20.36 -13.14
CA ARG A 297 -30.77 20.70 -11.72
C ARG A 297 -29.40 20.85 -11.07
N PRO A 298 -29.25 21.67 -10.00
CA PRO A 298 -27.91 22.04 -9.47
C PRO A 298 -27.06 20.87 -8.95
N ASN A 299 -27.71 19.80 -8.51
CA ASN A 299 -27.04 18.65 -7.90
C ASN A 299 -27.01 17.38 -8.76
N ALA A 300 -27.44 17.47 -10.04
CA ALA A 300 -27.43 16.33 -10.97
C ALA A 300 -26.64 16.63 -12.23
N PHE A 301 -25.83 15.69 -12.66
CA PHE A 301 -24.89 15.80 -13.76
C PHE A 301 -25.09 14.68 -14.76
N PRO A 302 -25.02 14.96 -16.08
CA PRO A 302 -25.24 13.96 -17.11
C PRO A 302 -24.05 12.99 -17.20
N TYR A 303 -24.38 11.71 -17.34
CA TYR A 303 -23.45 10.60 -17.50
C TYR A 303 -23.63 9.98 -18.88
N PHE A 304 -22.58 10.00 -19.69
CA PHE A 304 -22.54 9.55 -21.07
C PHE A 304 -21.78 8.25 -21.24
N ILE A 305 -22.07 7.51 -22.29
CA ILE A 305 -21.24 6.41 -22.80
C ILE A 305 -20.47 6.85 -24.06
N ALA A 306 -19.51 6.05 -24.51
CA ALA A 306 -18.63 6.41 -25.62
C ALA A 306 -19.39 6.81 -26.90
N SER A 307 -20.48 6.10 -27.26
CA SER A 307 -21.29 6.37 -28.43
C SER A 307 -22.05 7.73 -28.38
N GLU A 308 -22.18 8.31 -27.22
CA GLU A 308 -22.89 9.59 -26.99
C GLU A 308 -21.91 10.79 -26.92
N ALA A 309 -20.63 10.59 -27.14
CA ALA A 309 -19.61 11.61 -26.98
C ALA A 309 -19.87 12.89 -27.78
N GLU A 310 -20.31 12.76 -29.03
CA GLU A 310 -20.64 13.88 -29.91
C GLU A 310 -21.86 14.68 -29.43
N GLU A 311 -22.76 14.03 -28.68
CA GLU A 311 -24.00 14.66 -28.18
C GLU A 311 -23.73 15.53 -26.95
N MET A 312 -22.61 15.31 -26.22
CA MET A 312 -22.25 16.07 -25.00
C MET A 312 -22.30 17.59 -25.21
N LYS A 313 -21.99 18.06 -26.41
CA LYS A 313 -22.04 19.50 -26.76
C LYS A 313 -23.43 20.12 -26.65
N ASN A 314 -24.48 19.29 -26.69
CA ASN A 314 -25.86 19.73 -26.61
C ASN A 314 -26.38 19.87 -25.18
N TYR A 315 -25.57 19.49 -24.20
CA TYR A 315 -25.91 19.49 -22.77
C TYR A 315 -25.19 20.63 -22.04
N GLU A 316 -25.99 21.59 -21.52
CA GLU A 316 -25.46 22.67 -20.69
C GLU A 316 -25.36 22.20 -19.23
N SER A 317 -24.15 21.77 -18.82
CA SER A 317 -23.86 21.37 -17.46
C SER A 317 -22.41 21.77 -17.08
N PRO A 318 -22.18 22.27 -15.86
CA PRO A 318 -20.82 22.63 -15.40
C PRO A 318 -19.92 21.42 -15.20
N LEU A 319 -20.51 20.21 -15.13
CA LEU A 319 -19.82 18.95 -14.94
C LEU A 319 -20.54 17.87 -15.75
N LYS A 320 -19.79 17.13 -16.54
CA LYS A 320 -20.24 16.01 -17.36
C LYS A 320 -19.37 14.81 -17.13
N PHE A 321 -19.92 13.62 -17.09
CA PHE A 321 -19.15 12.38 -17.00
C PHE A 321 -19.29 11.58 -18.29
N ILE A 322 -18.20 10.96 -18.76
CA ILE A 322 -18.24 10.05 -19.89
C ILE A 322 -17.49 8.76 -19.56
N ARG A 323 -18.16 7.61 -19.71
CA ARG A 323 -17.57 6.28 -19.56
C ARG A 323 -16.86 5.88 -20.85
N LEU A 324 -15.57 5.60 -20.74
CA LEU A 324 -14.70 5.19 -21.84
C LEU A 324 -13.86 4.00 -21.44
N THR A 325 -13.52 3.17 -22.42
CA THR A 325 -12.47 2.16 -22.35
C THR A 325 -11.23 2.61 -23.14
N TYR A 326 -10.13 1.88 -23.05
CA TYR A 326 -8.93 2.22 -23.82
C TYR A 326 -9.16 2.27 -25.35
N PRO A 327 -9.87 1.31 -25.98
CA PRO A 327 -10.22 1.38 -27.39
C PRO A 327 -11.03 2.61 -27.82
N ASP A 328 -11.81 3.18 -26.91
CA ASP A 328 -12.63 4.37 -27.19
C ASP A 328 -11.79 5.65 -27.30
N LEU A 329 -10.55 5.66 -26.82
CA LEU A 329 -9.66 6.82 -26.88
C LEU A 329 -9.09 7.05 -28.29
N THR A 330 -9.99 7.23 -29.27
CA THR A 330 -9.69 7.64 -30.65
C THR A 330 -9.23 9.09 -30.68
N ASP A 331 -8.64 9.52 -31.80
CA ASP A 331 -8.20 10.91 -31.94
C ASP A 331 -9.39 11.90 -31.88
N ASP A 332 -10.58 11.50 -32.37
CA ASP A 332 -11.79 12.32 -32.26
C ASP A 332 -12.25 12.49 -30.82
N ILE A 333 -12.28 11.39 -30.05
CA ILE A 333 -12.59 11.45 -28.61
C ILE A 333 -11.56 12.29 -27.85
N LEU A 334 -10.28 12.11 -28.13
CA LEU A 334 -9.23 12.94 -27.52
C LEU A 334 -9.40 14.42 -27.82
N GLU A 335 -9.87 14.77 -29.01
CA GLU A 335 -10.16 16.16 -29.38
C GLU A 335 -11.39 16.74 -28.64
N ILE A 336 -12.46 15.94 -28.48
CA ILE A 336 -13.61 16.31 -27.67
C ILE A 336 -13.18 16.57 -26.22
N LEU A 337 -12.41 15.64 -25.61
CA LEU A 337 -11.92 15.77 -24.24
C LEU A 337 -10.97 16.98 -24.05
N ARG A 338 -10.27 17.37 -25.10
CA ARG A 338 -9.38 18.55 -25.09
C ARG A 338 -10.18 19.85 -25.12
N LYS A 339 -11.26 19.88 -25.91
CA LYS A 339 -12.10 21.07 -26.12
C LYS A 339 -13.09 21.32 -24.98
N ASP A 340 -13.84 20.30 -24.57
CA ASP A 340 -14.84 20.44 -23.51
C ASP A 340 -14.18 20.38 -22.13
N LYS A 341 -14.11 21.51 -21.46
CA LYS A 341 -13.45 21.64 -20.15
C LYS A 341 -14.32 21.21 -18.97
N THR A 342 -15.57 20.85 -19.21
CA THR A 342 -16.52 20.40 -18.18
C THR A 342 -16.54 18.88 -18.01
N VAL A 343 -15.77 18.14 -18.83
CA VAL A 343 -15.79 16.68 -18.87
C VAL A 343 -14.82 16.06 -17.86
N VAL A 344 -15.29 15.00 -17.22
CA VAL A 344 -14.54 14.03 -16.42
C VAL A 344 -14.72 12.64 -17.07
N VAL A 345 -13.64 11.92 -17.27
CA VAL A 345 -13.66 10.56 -17.82
C VAL A 345 -13.88 9.55 -16.71
N VAL A 346 -14.80 8.61 -16.89
CA VAL A 346 -14.92 7.38 -16.09
C VAL A 346 -14.27 6.25 -16.89
N LEU A 347 -13.05 5.88 -16.54
CA LEU A 347 -12.24 4.93 -17.28
C LEU A 347 -12.54 3.50 -16.84
N SER A 348 -13.28 2.77 -17.67
CA SER A 348 -13.67 1.38 -17.47
C SER A 348 -12.78 0.41 -18.24
N THR A 349 -12.92 -0.88 -17.97
CA THR A 349 -12.30 -1.97 -18.71
C THR A 349 -13.12 -3.25 -18.55
N HIS A 350 -13.18 -4.06 -19.62
CA HIS A 350 -13.76 -5.41 -19.62
C HIS A 350 -12.68 -6.48 -19.86
N ARG A 351 -11.41 -6.09 -19.85
CA ARG A 351 -10.31 -7.03 -20.11
C ARG A 351 -9.91 -7.80 -18.85
N ARG A 352 -9.47 -9.03 -19.08
CA ARG A 352 -8.91 -9.90 -18.05
C ARG A 352 -7.72 -9.23 -17.31
N ASN A 353 -6.83 -8.54 -18.05
CA ASN A 353 -5.82 -7.66 -17.49
C ASN A 353 -6.30 -6.19 -17.57
N GLY A 354 -7.32 -5.87 -16.81
CA GLY A 354 -7.91 -4.53 -16.82
C GLY A 354 -6.97 -3.45 -16.29
N LEU A 355 -6.13 -3.78 -15.29
CA LEU A 355 -5.10 -2.86 -14.81
C LEU A 355 -4.15 -2.44 -15.93
N GLY A 356 -3.65 -3.40 -16.72
CA GLY A 356 -2.78 -3.10 -17.85
C GLY A 356 -3.45 -2.24 -18.91
N GLU A 357 -4.74 -2.48 -19.21
CA GLU A 357 -5.51 -1.66 -20.14
C GLU A 357 -5.71 -0.23 -19.63
N GLN A 358 -6.07 -0.07 -18.35
CA GLN A 358 -6.23 1.26 -17.74
C GLN A 358 -4.89 2.01 -17.67
N ARG A 359 -3.76 1.35 -17.40
CA ARG A 359 -2.42 1.95 -17.54
C ARG A 359 -2.16 2.46 -18.95
N ALA A 360 -2.45 1.65 -19.99
CA ALA A 360 -2.30 2.07 -21.39
C ALA A 360 -3.17 3.28 -21.74
N ALA A 361 -4.41 3.33 -21.25
CA ALA A 361 -5.30 4.47 -21.42
C ALA A 361 -4.74 5.74 -20.78
N MET A 362 -4.21 5.65 -19.57
CA MET A 362 -3.59 6.81 -18.89
C MET A 362 -2.39 7.34 -19.67
N HIS A 363 -1.52 6.46 -20.16
CA HIS A 363 -0.39 6.84 -21.00
C HIS A 363 -0.84 7.43 -22.35
N ARG A 364 -1.92 6.93 -22.96
CA ARG A 364 -2.50 7.50 -24.19
C ARG A 364 -2.96 8.93 -23.97
N LEU A 365 -3.68 9.21 -22.86
CA LEU A 365 -4.10 10.56 -22.50
C LEU A 365 -2.91 11.51 -22.28
N MET A 366 -1.86 11.03 -21.58
CA MET A 366 -0.64 11.80 -21.35
C MET A 366 0.12 12.11 -22.64
N LYS A 367 0.30 11.13 -23.52
CA LYS A 367 0.95 11.32 -24.85
C LYS A 367 0.18 12.31 -25.70
N ALA A 368 -1.15 12.28 -25.64
CA ALA A 368 -2.01 13.21 -26.38
C ALA A 368 -2.07 14.60 -25.75
N GLY A 369 -1.45 14.84 -24.59
CA GLY A 369 -1.52 16.13 -23.88
C GLY A 369 -2.94 16.48 -23.39
N VAL A 370 -3.76 15.47 -23.13
CA VAL A 370 -5.14 15.66 -22.64
C VAL A 370 -5.13 15.65 -21.12
N ASP A 371 -5.46 16.79 -20.51
CA ASP A 371 -5.40 17.05 -19.08
C ASP A 371 -6.72 16.75 -18.32
N VAL A 372 -7.62 15.97 -18.95
CA VAL A 372 -8.92 15.60 -18.38
C VAL A 372 -8.78 14.84 -17.06
N PRO A 373 -9.59 15.14 -16.02
CA PRO A 373 -9.65 14.31 -14.83
C PRO A 373 -10.24 12.93 -15.14
N VAL A 374 -9.76 11.90 -14.43
CA VAL A 374 -10.12 10.50 -14.65
C VAL A 374 -10.58 9.85 -13.36
N ILE A 375 -11.75 9.25 -13.37
CA ILE A 375 -12.24 8.32 -12.36
C ILE A 375 -11.91 6.91 -12.82
N LEU A 376 -11.23 6.15 -11.99
CA LEU A 376 -10.89 4.75 -12.28
C LEU A 376 -12.08 3.87 -11.90
N HIS A 377 -12.66 3.19 -12.88
CA HIS A 377 -13.84 2.36 -12.69
C HIS A 377 -13.50 0.88 -12.88
N ARG A 378 -13.98 0.05 -11.94
CA ARG A 378 -13.88 -1.42 -12.01
C ARG A 378 -15.22 -2.06 -11.69
N GLU A 379 -15.54 -3.09 -12.46
CA GLU A 379 -16.67 -3.98 -12.25
C GLU A 379 -16.14 -5.37 -11.91
N TYR A 380 -16.70 -5.96 -10.86
CA TYR A 380 -16.39 -7.32 -10.42
C TYR A 380 -17.68 -8.14 -10.33
N ASN A 381 -17.55 -9.44 -10.22
CA ASN A 381 -18.64 -10.37 -9.94
C ASN A 381 -18.08 -11.47 -9.05
N GLU A 382 -17.84 -11.11 -7.79
CA GLU A 382 -17.16 -11.97 -6.83
C GLU A 382 -18.14 -12.57 -5.83
N PRO A 383 -17.89 -13.79 -5.37
CA PRO A 383 -18.82 -14.46 -4.45
C PRO A 383 -18.76 -13.92 -3.02
N ASP A 384 -17.74 -13.15 -2.66
CA ASP A 384 -17.52 -12.68 -1.31
C ASP A 384 -16.81 -11.31 -1.24
N ILE A 385 -17.04 -10.61 -0.14
CA ILE A 385 -16.51 -9.27 0.14
C ILE A 385 -14.98 -9.25 0.10
N GLU A 386 -14.30 -10.24 0.69
CA GLU A 386 -12.84 -10.28 0.74
C GLU A 386 -12.23 -10.35 -0.65
N SER A 387 -12.84 -11.12 -1.56
CA SER A 387 -12.39 -11.23 -2.95
C SER A 387 -12.50 -9.88 -3.68
N VAL A 388 -13.61 -9.14 -3.53
CA VAL A 388 -13.76 -7.79 -4.08
C VAL A 388 -12.72 -6.84 -3.50
N GLN A 389 -12.53 -6.85 -2.17
CA GLN A 389 -11.54 -6.01 -1.50
C GLN A 389 -10.13 -6.24 -2.01
N LEU A 390 -9.70 -7.50 -2.11
CA LEU A 390 -8.35 -7.84 -2.57
C LEU A 390 -8.13 -7.49 -4.04
N LYS A 391 -9.08 -7.83 -4.92
CA LYS A 391 -8.97 -7.60 -6.36
C LYS A 391 -9.02 -6.11 -6.69
N SER A 392 -9.98 -5.38 -6.13
CA SER A 392 -10.11 -3.94 -6.34
C SER A 392 -8.92 -3.15 -5.77
N ALA A 393 -8.44 -3.53 -4.59
CA ALA A 393 -7.26 -2.93 -3.98
C ALA A 393 -5.98 -3.17 -4.80
N ALA A 394 -5.79 -4.38 -5.34
CA ALA A 394 -4.66 -4.68 -6.21
C ALA A 394 -4.69 -3.87 -7.52
N ASP A 395 -5.88 -3.69 -8.11
CA ASP A 395 -6.01 -2.96 -9.38
C ASP A 395 -5.96 -1.45 -9.20
N LEU A 396 -6.92 -0.91 -8.42
CA LEU A 396 -7.03 0.53 -8.23
C LEU A 396 -5.89 1.09 -7.41
N GLY A 397 -5.43 0.33 -6.41
CA GLY A 397 -4.26 0.70 -5.61
C GLY A 397 -3.00 0.85 -6.46
N ALA A 398 -2.74 -0.07 -7.38
CA ALA A 398 -1.61 0.02 -8.30
C ALA A 398 -1.67 1.29 -9.18
N LEU A 399 -2.84 1.60 -9.75
CA LEU A 399 -3.03 2.80 -10.57
C LEU A 399 -2.83 4.09 -9.75
N LEU A 400 -3.34 4.13 -8.53
CA LEU A 400 -3.15 5.27 -7.63
C LEU A 400 -1.67 5.44 -7.22
N LEU A 401 -0.96 4.32 -6.98
CA LEU A 401 0.48 4.33 -6.71
C LEU A 401 1.31 4.77 -7.92
N ASP A 402 0.83 4.54 -9.14
CA ASP A 402 1.42 5.04 -10.37
C ASP A 402 1.18 6.56 -10.59
N GLY A 403 0.42 7.19 -9.70
CA GLY A 403 0.04 8.61 -9.79
C GLY A 403 -1.18 8.87 -10.68
N PHE A 404 -1.97 7.85 -10.99
CA PHE A 404 -3.14 7.93 -11.86
C PHE A 404 -4.44 8.01 -11.05
N GLY A 405 -5.48 8.61 -11.67
CA GLY A 405 -6.82 8.71 -11.08
C GLY A 405 -7.05 9.96 -10.22
N ASN A 406 -8.23 10.54 -10.42
CA ASN A 406 -8.76 11.66 -9.65
C ASN A 406 -10.00 11.24 -8.83
N GLY A 407 -10.29 9.97 -8.84
CA GLY A 407 -11.35 9.31 -8.09
C GLY A 407 -11.48 7.86 -8.51
N ILE A 408 -12.31 7.13 -7.79
CA ILE A 408 -12.60 5.71 -8.02
C ILE A 408 -14.09 5.41 -7.95
N MET A 409 -14.50 4.38 -8.68
CA MET A 409 -15.88 3.86 -8.71
C MET A 409 -15.79 2.33 -8.78
N LEU A 410 -16.57 1.65 -7.94
CA LEU A 410 -16.67 0.19 -7.93
C LEU A 410 -18.10 -0.26 -8.16
N HIS A 411 -18.23 -1.39 -8.86
CA HIS A 411 -19.47 -2.13 -8.99
C HIS A 411 -19.28 -3.61 -8.74
N ASP A 412 -20.20 -4.23 -8.02
CA ASP A 412 -20.31 -5.68 -7.85
C ASP A 412 -21.77 -6.01 -7.48
N ASP A 413 -22.36 -6.98 -8.17
CA ASP A 413 -23.77 -7.34 -7.97
C ASP A 413 -24.05 -8.10 -6.66
N ALA A 414 -23.03 -8.77 -6.09
CA ALA A 414 -23.17 -9.62 -4.91
C ALA A 414 -22.81 -8.89 -3.60
N VAL A 415 -22.10 -7.76 -3.67
CA VAL A 415 -21.61 -7.03 -2.50
C VAL A 415 -22.44 -5.76 -2.29
N PRO A 416 -22.99 -5.51 -1.08
CA PRO A 416 -23.74 -4.28 -0.80
C PRO A 416 -22.93 -3.01 -1.13
N ALA A 417 -23.58 -2.05 -1.78
CA ALA A 417 -22.92 -0.85 -2.26
C ALA A 417 -22.25 -0.03 -1.15
N GLN A 418 -22.80 -0.01 0.07
CA GLN A 418 -22.14 0.62 1.23
C GLN A 418 -20.80 -0.03 1.61
N ILE A 419 -20.63 -1.34 1.38
CA ILE A 419 -19.37 -2.04 1.60
C ILE A 419 -18.36 -1.67 0.49
N LEU A 420 -18.83 -1.53 -0.75
CA LEU A 420 -18.01 -1.04 -1.86
C LEU A 420 -17.52 0.40 -1.58
N ASP A 421 -18.38 1.27 -1.03
CA ASP A 421 -18.03 2.63 -0.63
C ASP A 421 -16.90 2.61 0.44
N GLN A 422 -17.05 1.80 1.49
CA GLN A 422 -16.02 1.63 2.52
C GLN A 422 -14.70 1.11 1.93
N THR A 423 -14.78 0.11 1.05
CA THR A 423 -13.62 -0.45 0.36
C THR A 423 -12.89 0.62 -0.47
N MET A 424 -13.63 1.46 -1.20
CA MET A 424 -13.06 2.56 -1.97
C MET A 424 -12.31 3.56 -1.08
N PHE A 425 -12.88 3.98 0.03
CA PHE A 425 -12.18 4.84 1.00
C PHE A 425 -10.94 4.16 1.59
N GLY A 426 -11.02 2.86 1.89
CA GLY A 426 -9.89 2.05 2.33
C GLY A 426 -8.74 2.02 1.32
N ILE A 427 -9.05 1.84 0.03
CA ILE A 427 -8.06 1.84 -1.08
C ILE A 427 -7.37 3.21 -1.19
N LEU A 428 -8.15 4.30 -1.19
CA LEU A 428 -7.60 5.66 -1.25
C LEU A 428 -6.67 5.95 -0.06
N GLN A 429 -7.05 5.49 1.14
CA GLN A 429 -6.24 5.64 2.34
C GLN A 429 -4.97 4.79 2.31
N ALA A 430 -5.05 3.54 1.87
CA ALA A 430 -3.89 2.66 1.72
C ALA A 430 -2.88 3.19 0.69
N ALA A 431 -3.37 3.76 -0.42
CA ALA A 431 -2.56 4.44 -1.42
C ALA A 431 -2.07 5.85 -0.99
N LYS A 432 -2.42 6.33 0.21
CA LYS A 432 -2.05 7.64 0.78
C LYS A 432 -2.48 8.86 -0.05
N VAL A 433 -3.54 8.72 -0.83
CA VAL A 433 -4.07 9.82 -1.67
C VAL A 433 -5.25 10.55 -1.05
N ARG A 434 -5.97 9.90 -0.11
CA ARG A 434 -7.05 10.52 0.68
C ARG A 434 -7.15 9.81 2.02
N ILE A 435 -7.14 10.56 3.11
CA ILE A 435 -7.32 10.05 4.47
C ILE A 435 -8.77 10.31 4.89
N SER A 436 -9.47 9.25 5.29
CA SER A 436 -10.90 9.29 5.62
C SER A 436 -11.23 8.85 7.05
N LYS A 437 -10.34 8.09 7.69
CA LYS A 437 -10.50 7.55 9.05
C LYS A 437 -9.19 7.58 9.83
N THR A 438 -9.22 7.25 11.11
CA THR A 438 -8.01 6.99 11.91
C THR A 438 -7.21 5.86 11.28
N GLU A 439 -5.90 6.02 11.17
CA GLU A 439 -5.01 4.98 10.66
C GLU A 439 -4.37 4.23 11.82
N TYR A 440 -4.45 2.90 11.79
CA TYR A 440 -3.78 2.04 12.75
C TYR A 440 -2.61 1.31 12.09
N ILE A 441 -1.45 1.36 12.75
CA ILE A 441 -0.24 0.63 12.38
C ILE A 441 -0.03 -0.40 13.48
N SER A 442 -0.43 -1.65 13.24
CA SER A 442 -0.36 -2.71 14.26
C SER A 442 0.42 -3.91 13.79
N CYS A 443 1.29 -4.44 14.67
CA CYS A 443 2.10 -5.59 14.33
C CYS A 443 1.28 -6.90 14.40
N PRO A 444 1.70 -7.97 13.67
CA PRO A 444 0.97 -9.23 13.62
C PRO A 444 1.13 -10.10 14.89
N SER A 445 1.76 -9.58 15.94
CA SER A 445 2.19 -10.36 17.11
C SER A 445 3.35 -11.32 16.81
N CYS A 446 4.07 -11.70 17.84
CA CYS A 446 5.12 -12.72 17.80
C CYS A 446 5.43 -13.18 19.23
N GLY A 447 6.35 -14.11 19.41
CA GLY A 447 6.78 -14.61 20.72
C GLY A 447 7.36 -13.55 21.68
N ARG A 448 7.53 -12.30 21.22
CA ARG A 448 7.98 -11.17 22.04
C ARG A 448 6.82 -10.30 22.54
N THR A 449 5.59 -10.52 22.05
CA THR A 449 4.39 -9.82 22.53
C THR A 449 4.00 -10.37 23.89
N LEU A 450 3.87 -9.49 24.89
CA LEU A 450 3.68 -9.86 26.29
C LEU A 450 2.31 -9.41 26.84
N TYR A 451 1.35 -9.11 25.97
CA TYR A 451 -0.02 -8.75 26.30
C TYR A 451 -0.98 -9.19 25.17
N ASP A 452 -2.28 -9.15 25.42
CA ASP A 452 -3.29 -9.49 24.40
C ASP A 452 -3.43 -8.33 23.41
N LEU A 453 -2.73 -8.47 22.27
CA LEU A 453 -2.66 -7.43 21.25
C LEU A 453 -4.01 -7.22 20.55
N GLN A 454 -4.74 -8.29 20.21
CA GLN A 454 -6.00 -8.19 19.47
C GLN A 454 -7.07 -7.47 20.29
N THR A 455 -7.27 -7.87 21.55
CA THR A 455 -8.22 -7.21 22.47
C THR A 455 -7.83 -5.74 22.69
N THR A 456 -6.54 -5.45 22.83
CA THR A 456 -6.04 -4.07 23.02
C THR A 456 -6.29 -3.20 21.79
N ILE A 457 -6.08 -3.72 20.58
CA ILE A 457 -6.38 -3.01 19.33
C ILE A 457 -7.88 -2.68 19.26
N ALA A 458 -8.76 -3.63 19.56
CA ALA A 458 -10.20 -3.40 19.54
C ALA A 458 -10.60 -2.26 20.50
N ARG A 459 -10.08 -2.24 21.74
CA ARG A 459 -10.31 -1.17 22.73
C ARG A 459 -9.80 0.19 22.25
N ILE A 460 -8.60 0.24 21.67
CA ILE A 460 -8.04 1.49 21.15
C ILE A 460 -8.88 2.00 19.97
N LYS A 461 -9.28 1.12 19.04
CA LYS A 461 -10.14 1.47 17.92
C LYS A 461 -11.50 2.00 18.37
N GLU A 462 -12.14 1.34 19.32
CA GLU A 462 -13.41 1.80 19.90
C GLU A 462 -13.29 3.21 20.48
N ALA A 463 -12.19 3.51 21.16
CA ALA A 463 -11.97 4.81 21.77
C ALA A 463 -11.57 5.92 20.78
N THR A 464 -10.93 5.59 19.64
CA THR A 464 -10.21 6.58 18.81
C THR A 464 -10.63 6.58 17.32
N SER A 465 -11.56 5.74 16.88
CA SER A 465 -11.97 5.62 15.46
C SER A 465 -12.50 6.94 14.85
N HIS A 466 -13.05 7.81 15.67
CA HIS A 466 -13.56 9.13 15.26
C HIS A 466 -12.46 10.16 14.96
N LEU A 467 -11.20 9.90 15.34
CA LEU A 467 -10.07 10.84 15.20
C LEU A 467 -9.49 10.79 13.77
N LYS A 468 -10.28 11.26 12.80
CA LYS A 468 -9.92 11.23 11.38
C LYS A 468 -8.58 11.92 11.11
N GLY A 469 -7.70 11.21 10.40
CA GLY A 469 -6.38 11.71 10.02
C GLY A 469 -5.28 11.42 11.03
N LEU A 470 -5.62 10.98 12.24
CA LEU A 470 -4.63 10.57 13.25
C LEU A 470 -4.08 9.18 12.92
N LYS A 471 -2.78 8.97 13.17
CA LYS A 471 -2.11 7.67 13.03
C LYS A 471 -1.69 7.16 14.40
N ILE A 472 -2.15 5.95 14.75
CA ILE A 472 -1.85 5.32 16.04
C ILE A 472 -1.09 4.01 15.79
N GLY A 473 0.14 3.93 16.33
CA GLY A 473 0.96 2.72 16.32
C GLY A 473 0.62 1.83 17.52
N ILE A 474 0.37 0.54 17.29
CA ILE A 474 0.08 -0.45 18.35
C ILE A 474 1.03 -1.62 18.19
N MET A 475 2.06 -1.67 19.04
CA MET A 475 3.21 -2.57 18.89
C MET A 475 3.36 -3.53 20.05
N GLY A 476 3.50 -4.81 19.78
CA GLY A 476 3.63 -5.86 20.78
C GLY A 476 4.91 -5.77 21.61
N CYS A 477 5.99 -5.13 21.13
CA CYS A 477 7.24 -5.02 21.85
C CYS A 477 8.12 -3.84 21.40
N ILE A 478 9.08 -3.47 22.24
CA ILE A 478 10.04 -2.38 21.99
C ILE A 478 11.14 -2.72 20.97
N VAL A 479 11.26 -3.97 20.53
CA VAL A 479 12.40 -4.41 19.71
C VAL A 479 12.38 -3.75 18.33
N ASN A 480 11.26 -3.84 17.62
CA ASN A 480 11.06 -3.17 16.33
C ASN A 480 9.98 -2.07 16.40
N GLY A 481 9.10 -2.15 17.41
CA GLY A 481 7.92 -1.32 17.51
C GLY A 481 8.16 0.17 17.31
N PRO A 482 9.06 0.82 18.06
CA PRO A 482 9.31 2.25 17.90
C PRO A 482 9.80 2.66 16.51
N GLY A 483 10.53 1.77 15.81
CA GLY A 483 10.97 2.01 14.44
C GLY A 483 9.83 1.85 13.43
N GLU A 484 9.04 0.78 13.54
CA GLU A 484 7.96 0.47 12.60
C GLU A 484 6.79 1.46 12.70
N MET A 485 6.59 2.08 13.87
CA MET A 485 5.59 3.13 14.07
C MET A 485 6.16 4.55 13.97
N ALA A 486 7.36 4.73 13.42
CA ALA A 486 8.03 6.04 13.38
C ALA A 486 7.21 7.14 12.67
N ASP A 487 6.29 6.73 11.79
CA ASP A 487 5.35 7.63 11.09
C ASP A 487 4.01 7.82 11.83
N ALA A 488 3.82 7.19 13.00
CA ALA A 488 2.62 7.37 13.80
C ALA A 488 2.69 8.65 14.64
N ASP A 489 1.52 9.29 14.82
CA ASP A 489 1.41 10.45 15.69
C ASP A 489 1.50 10.04 17.15
N TYR A 490 0.89 8.90 17.49
CA TYR A 490 0.91 8.32 18.83
C TYR A 490 1.26 6.83 18.76
N GLY A 491 1.90 6.32 19.82
CA GLY A 491 2.29 4.93 19.92
C GLY A 491 1.94 4.28 21.25
N TYR A 492 1.44 3.05 21.17
CA TYR A 492 1.20 2.14 22.27
C TYR A 492 2.13 0.93 22.09
N VAL A 493 3.13 0.77 22.95
CA VAL A 493 4.22 -0.17 22.75
C VAL A 493 4.43 -1.04 23.98
N GLY A 494 4.38 -2.36 23.82
CA GLY A 494 4.72 -3.31 24.89
C GLY A 494 6.15 -3.14 25.36
N ALA A 495 6.34 -2.80 26.63
CA ALA A 495 7.65 -2.54 27.23
C ALA A 495 8.16 -3.70 28.11
N GLY A 496 7.27 -4.58 28.55
CA GLY A 496 7.53 -5.73 29.37
C GLY A 496 6.25 -6.48 29.67
N ARG A 497 6.30 -7.49 30.51
CA ARG A 497 5.10 -8.25 30.88
C ARG A 497 4.10 -7.35 31.59
N ASN A 498 2.90 -7.15 31.01
CA ASN A 498 1.85 -6.26 31.49
C ASN A 498 2.30 -4.80 31.66
N GLN A 499 3.32 -4.38 30.90
CA GLN A 499 3.84 -3.01 30.93
C GLN A 499 3.86 -2.42 29.51
N ILE A 500 3.38 -1.18 29.42
CA ILE A 500 3.23 -0.43 28.19
C ILE A 500 3.99 0.89 28.29
N SER A 501 4.58 1.31 27.19
CA SER A 501 5.11 2.67 27.04
C SER A 501 4.34 3.41 25.95
N LEU A 502 4.06 4.70 26.19
CA LEU A 502 3.34 5.56 25.26
C LEU A 502 4.26 6.58 24.62
N TYR A 503 4.05 6.77 23.33
CA TYR A 503 4.88 7.62 22.48
C TYR A 503 4.05 8.73 21.83
N LYS A 504 4.69 9.87 21.57
CA LYS A 504 4.25 10.88 20.61
C LYS A 504 5.31 10.98 19.52
N GLY A 505 4.93 10.61 18.30
CA GLY A 505 5.93 10.40 17.24
C GLY A 505 7.02 9.41 17.68
N LYS A 506 8.27 9.85 17.64
CA LYS A 506 9.44 9.03 18.03
C LYS A 506 9.81 9.14 19.52
N GLU A 507 9.18 10.04 20.27
CA GLU A 507 9.52 10.32 21.66
C GLU A 507 8.67 9.48 22.62
N CYS A 508 9.33 8.76 23.54
CA CYS A 508 8.68 8.01 24.60
C CYS A 508 8.35 8.94 25.77
N LEU A 509 7.08 9.33 25.89
CA LEU A 509 6.63 10.28 26.93
C LEU A 509 6.25 9.60 28.23
N VAL A 510 5.68 8.39 28.18
CA VAL A 510 5.26 7.66 29.39
C VAL A 510 5.84 6.25 29.31
N LYS A 511 6.55 5.83 30.35
CA LYS A 511 7.27 4.54 30.40
C LYS A 511 6.68 3.59 31.41
N ASN A 512 6.58 2.31 31.02
CA ASN A 512 6.34 1.17 31.91
C ASN A 512 5.08 1.34 32.79
N ILE A 513 3.98 1.82 32.22
CA ILE A 513 2.68 1.89 32.91
C ILE A 513 1.97 0.53 32.86
N PRO A 514 1.10 0.23 33.83
CA PRO A 514 0.28 -0.98 33.79
C PRO A 514 -0.59 -1.03 32.54
N GLU A 515 -0.70 -2.21 31.92
CA GLU A 515 -1.54 -2.43 30.73
C GLU A 515 -2.99 -1.98 30.97
N GLU A 516 -3.52 -2.22 32.17
CA GLU A 516 -4.91 -1.90 32.53
C GLU A 516 -5.24 -0.40 32.38
N GLU A 517 -4.28 0.49 32.63
CA GLU A 517 -4.42 1.95 32.55
C GLU A 517 -4.03 2.50 31.17
N ALA A 518 -3.34 1.71 30.35
CA ALA A 518 -2.57 2.25 29.22
C ALA A 518 -3.46 2.80 28.10
N VAL A 519 -4.65 2.25 27.85
CA VAL A 519 -5.58 2.78 26.84
C VAL A 519 -6.16 4.13 27.29
N GLU A 520 -6.56 4.26 28.53
CA GLU A 520 -7.06 5.52 29.09
C GLU A 520 -5.97 6.61 29.10
N ARG A 521 -4.75 6.22 29.43
CA ARG A 521 -3.57 7.11 29.38
C ARG A 521 -3.24 7.54 27.95
N LEU A 522 -3.38 6.66 26.94
CA LEU A 522 -3.22 7.03 25.53
C LEU A 522 -4.28 8.08 25.12
N VAL A 523 -5.55 7.84 25.47
CA VAL A 523 -6.64 8.80 25.22
C VAL A 523 -6.35 10.14 25.88
N GLN A 524 -5.90 10.14 27.14
CA GLN A 524 -5.54 11.37 27.86
C GLN A 524 -4.35 12.08 27.17
N LEU A 525 -3.34 11.34 26.74
CA LEU A 525 -2.19 11.89 26.03
C LEU A 525 -2.61 12.58 24.71
N ILE A 526 -3.56 11.99 23.95
CA ILE A 526 -4.11 12.60 22.73
C ILE A 526 -4.86 13.90 23.06
N LYS A 527 -5.67 13.89 24.12
CA LYS A 527 -6.41 15.09 24.62
C LYS A 527 -5.48 16.21 25.04
N ASP A 528 -4.46 15.90 25.82
CA ASP A 528 -3.50 16.87 26.36
C ASP A 528 -2.69 17.56 25.25
N ASN A 529 -2.54 16.90 24.10
CA ASN A 529 -1.89 17.47 22.92
C ASN A 529 -2.85 18.20 21.96
N GLY A 530 -4.16 18.26 22.25
CA GLY A 530 -5.14 18.98 21.45
C GLY A 530 -5.58 18.26 20.17
N ASP A 531 -5.25 16.96 20.02
CA ASP A 531 -5.55 16.15 18.84
C ASP A 531 -6.87 15.33 19.00
N TRP A 532 -7.57 15.52 20.11
CA TRP A 532 -8.89 14.94 20.35
C TRP A 532 -9.97 15.83 19.75
N LYS A 533 -10.47 15.48 18.56
CA LYS A 533 -11.47 16.26 17.80
C LYS A 533 -12.78 15.53 17.68
#